data_0a75e5be9f8f3c7f470a0871e9236cff
#
_entry.id   0a75e5be9f8f3c7f470a0871e9236cff
#
_cell.length_a   1.000
_cell.length_b   1.000
_cell.length_c   1.000
_cell.angle_alpha   90.00
_cell.angle_beta   90.00
_cell.angle_gamma   90.00
#
_symmetry.space_group_name_H-M   'P 1'
#
loop_
_entity.id
_entity.type
_entity.pdbx_description
1 polymer ?
#
loop_
_entity_poly.entity_id
_entity_poly.type
_entity_poly.pdbx_seq_one_letter_code
_entity_poly.pdbx_strand_id
1 'polypeptide(L)'
;LNIQQWAAVVGGSLGGMQALQWTISYPERVRHCVSIAAAPRLSAQNIAFNEVARQAILTDPEFHAGHFVEEGQIPKRGLMLARMVGHITYLSDDAMGQKFGRELKTDHLNYDFHSVEFQVESYLRYQGEEFSTRFDANTYLLMTKALDYFDPAAAHGGDLALTFSEAQASFYLISFTTDWRFSPARSREIAVALMDAKKNVSYLE
;
A
#
# COMPACT_ATOMS: atom_id res chain seq x y z
N LEU A 1 -5.54 13.03 -24.54
CA LEU A 1 -6.96 13.08 -24.19
C LEU A 1 -7.28 14.51 -23.77
N ASN A 2 -8.20 15.18 -24.42
CA ASN A 2 -8.53 16.59 -24.11
C ASN A 2 -9.61 16.66 -23.00
N ILE A 3 -9.33 16.05 -21.84
CA ILE A 3 -10.24 15.95 -20.71
C ILE A 3 -10.03 17.17 -19.81
N GLN A 4 -11.05 18.01 -19.70
CA GLN A 4 -11.02 19.20 -18.85
C GLN A 4 -11.27 18.87 -17.38
N GLN A 5 -12.20 17.96 -17.10
CA GLN A 5 -12.56 17.54 -15.76
C GLN A 5 -12.89 16.04 -15.72
N TRP A 6 -12.31 15.33 -14.77
CA TRP A 6 -12.64 13.94 -14.47
C TRP A 6 -13.97 13.87 -13.72
N ALA A 7 -14.87 12.99 -14.18
CA ALA A 7 -16.10 12.70 -13.45
C ALA A 7 -15.79 12.08 -12.06
N ALA A 8 -14.81 11.18 -12.02
CA ALA A 8 -14.32 10.60 -10.76
C ALA A 8 -12.86 10.17 -10.90
N VAL A 9 -12.12 10.29 -9.79
CA VAL A 9 -10.82 9.64 -9.58
C VAL A 9 -11.01 8.65 -8.44
N VAL A 10 -10.68 7.38 -8.70
CA VAL A 10 -10.92 6.27 -7.77
C VAL A 10 -9.62 5.54 -7.53
N GLY A 11 -9.28 5.28 -6.28
CA GLY A 11 -8.07 4.54 -5.95
C GLY A 11 -8.10 3.89 -4.59
N GLY A 12 -7.38 2.76 -4.47
CA GLY A 12 -7.18 2.06 -3.21
C GLY A 12 -5.72 2.16 -2.75
N SER A 13 -5.49 2.21 -1.44
CA SER A 13 -4.14 2.28 -0.85
C SER A 13 -3.34 3.47 -1.43
N LEU A 14 -2.19 3.24 -2.07
CA LEU A 14 -1.43 4.27 -2.79
C LEU A 14 -2.30 5.00 -3.82
N GLY A 15 -3.16 4.29 -4.54
CA GLY A 15 -4.09 4.90 -5.49
C GLY A 15 -5.10 5.83 -4.81
N GLY A 16 -5.53 5.53 -3.59
CA GLY A 16 -6.36 6.41 -2.77
C GLY A 16 -5.62 7.70 -2.36
N MET A 17 -4.34 7.57 -2.00
CA MET A 17 -3.46 8.72 -1.74
C MET A 17 -3.28 9.58 -2.99
N GLN A 18 -3.08 8.95 -4.15
CA GLN A 18 -3.00 9.66 -5.44
C GLN A 18 -4.32 10.36 -5.79
N ALA A 19 -5.47 9.71 -5.54
CA ALA A 19 -6.77 10.32 -5.77
C ALA A 19 -6.98 11.58 -4.93
N LEU A 20 -6.59 11.55 -3.65
CA LEU A 20 -6.57 12.72 -2.77
C LEU A 20 -5.63 13.80 -3.29
N GLN A 21 -4.41 13.43 -3.68
CA GLN A 21 -3.43 14.37 -4.23
C GLN A 21 -3.93 15.09 -5.49
N TRP A 22 -4.68 14.38 -6.35
CA TRP A 22 -5.29 14.99 -7.53
C TRP A 22 -6.26 16.12 -7.17
N THR A 23 -7.05 15.96 -6.10
CA THR A 23 -7.99 17.00 -5.66
C THR A 23 -7.31 18.21 -5.04
N ILE A 24 -6.12 18.01 -4.47
CA ILE A 24 -5.30 19.09 -3.91
C ILE A 24 -4.58 19.85 -5.03
N SER A 25 -3.92 19.12 -5.92
CA SER A 25 -3.09 19.72 -6.97
C SER A 25 -3.90 20.31 -8.12
N TYR A 26 -5.10 19.79 -8.37
CA TYR A 26 -5.96 20.18 -9.49
C TYR A 26 -7.42 20.29 -9.05
N PRO A 27 -7.76 21.24 -8.15
CA PRO A 27 -9.07 21.30 -7.49
C PRO A 27 -10.25 21.36 -8.47
N GLU A 28 -10.08 22.04 -9.61
CA GLU A 28 -11.13 22.21 -10.64
C GLU A 28 -11.31 20.97 -11.54
N ARG A 29 -10.33 20.06 -11.53
CA ARG A 29 -10.25 18.97 -12.50
C ARG A 29 -10.85 17.65 -12.01
N VAL A 30 -11.31 17.58 -10.77
CA VAL A 30 -11.89 16.36 -10.18
C VAL A 30 -13.25 16.70 -9.60
N ARG A 31 -14.30 16.03 -10.10
CA ARG A 31 -15.66 16.19 -9.56
C ARG A 31 -15.92 15.30 -8.35
N HIS A 32 -15.47 14.04 -8.39
CA HIS A 32 -15.62 13.09 -7.31
C HIS A 32 -14.29 12.40 -7.04
N CYS A 33 -13.96 12.25 -5.75
CA CYS A 33 -12.79 11.51 -5.29
C CYS A 33 -13.24 10.32 -4.45
N VAL A 34 -12.90 9.11 -4.87
CA VAL A 34 -13.15 7.89 -4.11
C VAL A 34 -11.83 7.35 -3.62
N SER A 35 -11.60 7.38 -2.32
CA SER A 35 -10.38 6.90 -1.67
C SER A 35 -10.70 5.71 -0.77
N ILE A 36 -10.05 4.57 -1.04
CA ILE A 36 -10.34 3.30 -0.39
C ILE A 36 -9.11 2.84 0.35
N ALA A 37 -9.24 2.49 1.64
CA ALA A 37 -8.16 1.95 2.48
C ALA A 37 -6.88 2.80 2.36
N ALA A 38 -6.99 4.11 2.57
CA ALA A 38 -5.88 5.06 2.48
C ALA A 38 -5.73 5.86 3.79
N ALA A 39 -4.57 6.48 3.92
CA ALA A 39 -4.22 7.32 5.06
C ALA A 39 -3.69 8.68 4.58
N PRO A 40 -3.74 9.75 5.40
CA PRO A 40 -3.15 11.02 5.04
C PRO A 40 -1.62 10.97 5.02
N ARG A 41 -1.03 10.02 5.73
CA ARG A 41 0.41 9.69 5.74
C ARG A 41 0.63 8.32 6.34
N LEU A 42 1.78 7.70 6.06
CA LEU A 42 2.14 6.42 6.64
C LEU A 42 2.47 6.53 8.12
N SER A 43 2.14 5.48 8.87
CA SER A 43 2.63 5.28 10.23
C SER A 43 4.09 4.80 10.22
N ALA A 44 4.78 4.97 11.36
CA ALA A 44 6.13 4.43 11.54
C ALA A 44 6.19 2.92 11.27
N GLN A 45 5.16 2.17 11.66
CA GLN A 45 5.06 0.73 11.40
C GLN A 45 5.00 0.43 9.89
N ASN A 46 4.20 1.19 9.13
CA ASN A 46 4.13 1.01 7.66
C ASN A 46 5.45 1.33 6.97
N ILE A 47 6.13 2.39 7.42
CA ILE A 47 7.47 2.75 6.92
C ILE A 47 8.47 1.63 7.24
N ALA A 48 8.39 1.03 8.45
CA ALA A 48 9.25 -0.08 8.84
C ALA A 48 9.04 -1.33 7.94
N PHE A 49 7.79 -1.69 7.62
CA PHE A 49 7.52 -2.77 6.66
C PHE A 49 8.08 -2.47 5.27
N ASN A 50 7.92 -1.23 4.79
CA ASN A 50 8.50 -0.81 3.52
C ASN A 50 10.03 -0.91 3.54
N GLU A 51 10.67 -0.53 4.67
CA GLU A 51 12.12 -0.62 4.80
C GLU A 51 12.62 -2.07 4.77
N VAL A 52 11.96 -2.98 5.49
CA VAL A 52 12.31 -4.42 5.44
C VAL A 52 12.22 -4.95 4.00
N ALA A 53 11.16 -4.60 3.28
CA ALA A 53 10.97 -5.00 1.89
C ALA A 53 12.05 -4.41 0.97
N ARG A 54 12.41 -3.13 1.16
CA ARG A 54 13.51 -2.50 0.40
C ARG A 54 14.85 -3.17 0.68
N GLN A 55 15.15 -3.43 1.96
CA GLN A 55 16.41 -4.09 2.32
C GLN A 55 16.50 -5.50 1.71
N ALA A 56 15.39 -6.25 1.64
CA ALA A 56 15.37 -7.53 0.95
C ALA A 56 15.79 -7.42 -0.52
N ILE A 57 15.35 -6.37 -1.22
CA ILE A 57 15.70 -6.13 -2.63
C ILE A 57 17.13 -5.60 -2.75
N LEU A 58 17.51 -4.60 -1.95
CA LEU A 58 18.81 -3.93 -2.04
C LEU A 58 19.98 -4.87 -1.71
N THR A 59 19.75 -5.85 -0.85
CA THR A 59 20.74 -6.86 -0.46
C THR A 59 20.74 -8.12 -1.32
N ASP A 60 19.82 -8.22 -2.29
CA ASP A 60 19.82 -9.31 -3.25
C ASP A 60 21.07 -9.22 -4.15
N PRO A 61 21.92 -10.28 -4.25
CA PRO A 61 23.11 -10.24 -5.10
C PRO A 61 22.82 -9.91 -6.57
N GLU A 62 21.62 -10.27 -7.05
CA GLU A 62 21.20 -10.02 -8.44
C GLU A 62 20.61 -8.61 -8.66
N PHE A 63 20.58 -7.76 -7.63
CA PHE A 63 20.05 -6.39 -7.76
C PHE A 63 21.03 -5.43 -8.48
N HIS A 64 22.34 -5.65 -8.36
CA HIS A 64 23.38 -4.88 -9.03
C HIS A 64 23.23 -3.36 -8.92
N ALA A 65 22.91 -2.85 -7.71
CA ALA A 65 22.65 -1.43 -7.46
C ALA A 65 21.59 -0.81 -8.40
N GLY A 66 20.64 -1.60 -8.87
CA GLY A 66 19.57 -1.19 -9.77
C GLY A 66 19.80 -1.45 -11.24
N HIS A 67 21.01 -1.91 -11.62
CA HIS A 67 21.41 -2.20 -13.00
C HIS A 67 21.17 -3.66 -13.43
N PHE A 68 20.36 -4.39 -12.69
CA PHE A 68 20.10 -5.82 -12.91
C PHE A 68 19.61 -6.16 -14.32
N VAL A 69 18.89 -5.25 -14.98
CA VAL A 69 18.40 -5.46 -16.37
C VAL A 69 19.57 -5.49 -17.36
N GLU A 70 20.55 -4.61 -17.18
CA GLU A 70 21.75 -4.53 -18.03
C GLU A 70 22.62 -5.79 -17.89
N GLU A 71 22.59 -6.40 -16.69
CA GLU A 71 23.28 -7.65 -16.39
C GLU A 71 22.47 -8.91 -16.78
N GLY A 72 21.27 -8.72 -17.34
CA GLY A 72 20.38 -9.84 -17.68
C GLY A 72 19.87 -10.63 -16.48
N GLN A 73 19.83 -9.99 -15.30
CA GLN A 73 19.42 -10.59 -14.03
C GLN A 73 18.07 -10.06 -13.56
N ILE A 74 17.50 -10.69 -12.56
CA ILE A 74 16.30 -10.23 -11.83
C ILE A 74 16.53 -10.55 -10.36
N PRO A 75 16.43 -9.58 -9.44
CA PRO A 75 16.58 -9.80 -7.99
C PRO A 75 15.36 -10.53 -7.42
N LYS A 76 15.17 -11.78 -7.84
CA LYS A 76 13.99 -12.59 -7.51
C LYS A 76 13.83 -12.82 -6.04
N ARG A 77 14.92 -13.11 -5.33
CA ARG A 77 14.89 -13.41 -3.88
C ARG A 77 14.41 -12.20 -3.09
N GLY A 78 14.94 -11.04 -3.41
CA GLY A 78 14.52 -9.78 -2.78
C GLY A 78 13.07 -9.44 -3.07
N LEU A 79 12.64 -9.55 -4.33
CA LEU A 79 11.23 -9.33 -4.71
C LEU A 79 10.28 -10.33 -4.06
N MET A 80 10.65 -11.61 -3.98
CA MET A 80 9.88 -12.63 -3.27
C MET A 80 9.67 -12.26 -1.81
N LEU A 81 10.74 -11.96 -1.08
CA LEU A 81 10.68 -11.59 0.34
C LEU A 81 9.87 -10.31 0.56
N ALA A 82 10.08 -9.30 -0.27
CA ALA A 82 9.31 -8.06 -0.23
C ALA A 82 7.80 -8.33 -0.40
N ARG A 83 7.43 -9.22 -1.32
CA ARG A 83 6.03 -9.61 -1.54
C ARG A 83 5.46 -10.44 -0.39
N MET A 84 6.24 -11.35 0.19
CA MET A 84 5.82 -12.14 1.35
C MET A 84 5.48 -11.23 2.54
N VAL A 85 6.34 -10.24 2.83
CA VAL A 85 6.06 -9.20 3.84
C VAL A 85 4.76 -8.46 3.52
N GLY A 86 4.56 -8.06 2.27
CA GLY A 86 3.34 -7.43 1.81
C GLY A 86 2.10 -8.28 2.12
N HIS A 87 2.13 -9.57 1.79
CA HIS A 87 0.98 -10.47 2.03
C HIS A 87 0.65 -10.69 3.51
N ILE A 88 1.63 -10.66 4.39
CA ILE A 88 1.40 -10.67 5.84
C ILE A 88 0.63 -9.40 6.26
N THR A 89 0.93 -8.26 5.65
CA THR A 89 0.29 -6.98 5.99
C THR A 89 -1.08 -6.75 5.35
N TYR A 90 -1.48 -7.56 4.35
CA TYR A 90 -2.76 -7.40 3.65
C TYR A 90 -3.92 -8.17 4.29
N LEU A 91 -3.64 -9.16 5.12
CA LEU A 91 -4.64 -9.96 5.81
C LEU A 91 -4.62 -9.65 7.31
N SER A 92 -5.79 -9.61 7.92
CA SER A 92 -5.88 -9.59 9.38
C SER A 92 -5.46 -10.93 9.98
N ASP A 93 -5.14 -10.94 11.28
CA ASP A 93 -4.84 -12.18 12.00
C ASP A 93 -5.99 -13.19 11.90
N ASP A 94 -7.22 -12.73 12.10
CA ASP A 94 -8.42 -13.57 11.96
C ASP A 94 -8.56 -14.15 10.55
N ALA A 95 -8.38 -13.33 9.50
CA ALA A 95 -8.47 -13.79 8.11
C ALA A 95 -7.35 -14.79 7.77
N MET A 96 -6.14 -14.57 8.30
CA MET A 96 -5.02 -15.49 8.16
C MET A 96 -5.31 -16.81 8.88
N GLY A 97 -5.83 -16.73 10.11
CA GLY A 97 -6.23 -17.87 10.91
C GLY A 97 -7.35 -18.69 10.28
N GLN A 98 -8.40 -18.02 9.77
CA GLN A 98 -9.51 -18.69 9.08
C GLN A 98 -9.06 -19.39 7.79
N LYS A 99 -8.12 -18.78 7.06
CA LYS A 99 -7.67 -19.28 5.77
C LYS A 99 -6.67 -20.43 5.87
N PHE A 100 -5.79 -20.39 6.83
CA PHE A 100 -4.68 -21.35 6.91
C PHE A 100 -4.61 -22.07 8.26
N GLY A 101 -5.07 -21.48 9.35
CA GLY A 101 -4.91 -22.02 10.69
C GLY A 101 -3.45 -22.40 10.97
N ARG A 102 -3.28 -23.58 11.54
CA ARG A 102 -1.99 -24.26 11.69
C ARG A 102 -1.93 -25.54 10.83
N GLU A 103 -2.63 -25.52 9.69
CA GLU A 103 -2.72 -26.68 8.82
C GLU A 103 -1.35 -27.02 8.22
N LEU A 104 -1.00 -28.29 8.31
CA LEU A 104 0.20 -28.82 7.70
C LEU A 104 -0.04 -29.14 6.22
N LYS A 105 0.97 -28.97 5.40
CA LYS A 105 1.02 -29.44 4.02
C LYS A 105 1.49 -30.91 3.94
N THR A 106 2.18 -31.35 4.96
CA THR A 106 2.68 -32.70 5.16
C THR A 106 2.00 -33.34 6.37
N ASP A 107 2.03 -34.67 6.50
CA ASP A 107 1.37 -35.37 7.61
C ASP A 107 2.09 -35.18 8.96
N HIS A 108 3.31 -34.69 8.95
CA HIS A 108 4.14 -34.49 10.14
C HIS A 108 5.15 -33.38 9.99
N LEU A 109 5.66 -32.90 11.13
CA LEU A 109 6.74 -31.90 11.20
C LEU A 109 8.11 -32.59 11.06
N ASN A 110 8.93 -32.09 10.14
CA ASN A 110 10.24 -32.65 9.83
C ASN A 110 11.41 -31.85 10.41
N TYR A 111 11.16 -30.67 10.98
CA TYR A 111 12.21 -29.72 11.43
C TYR A 111 13.23 -29.41 10.32
N ASP A 112 12.74 -29.30 9.09
CA ASP A 112 13.57 -29.00 7.92
C ASP A 112 13.39 -27.53 7.50
N PHE A 113 14.50 -26.83 7.33
CA PHE A 113 14.49 -25.42 6.91
C PHE A 113 14.18 -25.22 5.42
N HIS A 114 14.26 -26.24 4.61
CA HIS A 114 14.10 -26.15 3.15
C HIS A 114 12.71 -26.57 2.68
N SER A 115 12.08 -27.50 3.39
CA SER A 115 10.72 -27.98 3.08
C SER A 115 9.66 -26.95 3.51
N VAL A 116 8.48 -27.11 2.94
CA VAL A 116 7.28 -26.35 3.32
C VAL A 116 6.46 -27.25 4.22
N GLU A 117 6.29 -26.87 5.47
CA GLU A 117 5.55 -27.66 6.44
C GLU A 117 4.11 -27.15 6.63
N PHE A 118 3.90 -25.84 6.69
CA PHE A 118 2.59 -25.24 6.88
C PHE A 118 1.99 -24.69 5.58
N GLN A 119 0.66 -24.73 5.49
CA GLN A 119 -0.07 -24.18 4.33
C GLN A 119 0.25 -22.68 4.08
N VAL A 120 0.38 -21.89 5.14
CA VAL A 120 0.73 -20.47 5.05
C VAL A 120 2.11 -20.23 4.44
N GLU A 121 3.08 -21.10 4.70
CA GLU A 121 4.42 -21.02 4.09
C GLU A 121 4.34 -21.24 2.58
N SER A 122 3.56 -22.26 2.17
CA SER A 122 3.31 -22.53 0.74
C SER A 122 2.67 -21.35 0.05
N TYR A 123 1.68 -20.74 0.69
CA TYR A 123 1.00 -19.57 0.17
C TYR A 123 1.95 -18.39 -0.01
N LEU A 124 2.76 -18.07 1.00
CA LEU A 124 3.69 -16.94 0.95
C LEU A 124 4.76 -17.15 -0.13
N ARG A 125 5.34 -18.36 -0.21
CA ARG A 125 6.34 -18.69 -1.25
C ARG A 125 5.74 -18.56 -2.65
N TYR A 126 4.53 -19.09 -2.87
CA TYR A 126 3.83 -18.98 -4.15
C TYR A 126 3.58 -17.52 -4.55
N GLN A 127 3.06 -16.70 -3.63
CA GLN A 127 2.78 -15.28 -3.88
C GLN A 127 4.06 -14.48 -4.17
N GLY A 128 5.14 -14.81 -3.48
CA GLY A 128 6.44 -14.21 -3.73
C GLY A 128 6.99 -14.57 -5.11
N GLU A 129 6.97 -15.85 -5.46
CA GLU A 129 7.48 -16.36 -6.74
C GLU A 129 6.74 -15.73 -7.92
N GLU A 130 5.40 -15.79 -7.93
CA GLU A 130 4.56 -15.18 -8.95
C GLU A 130 4.83 -13.69 -9.12
N PHE A 131 5.02 -12.97 -8.03
CA PHE A 131 5.30 -11.55 -8.08
C PHE A 131 6.68 -11.25 -8.66
N SER A 132 7.70 -12.01 -8.29
CA SER A 132 9.07 -11.80 -8.71
C SER A 132 9.30 -11.94 -10.21
N THR A 133 8.40 -12.64 -10.91
CA THR A 133 8.46 -12.81 -12.38
C THR A 133 7.82 -11.67 -13.17
N ARG A 134 7.03 -10.81 -12.50
CA ARG A 134 6.18 -9.82 -13.17
C ARG A 134 6.45 -8.38 -12.75
N PHE A 135 7.16 -8.17 -11.65
CA PHE A 135 7.33 -6.84 -11.08
C PHE A 135 8.78 -6.37 -11.13
N ASP A 136 8.96 -5.11 -11.49
CA ASP A 136 10.28 -4.48 -11.55
C ASP A 136 10.74 -4.00 -10.17
N ALA A 137 11.98 -4.33 -9.81
CA ALA A 137 12.52 -4.03 -8.48
C ALA A 137 12.74 -2.53 -8.24
N ASN A 138 13.21 -1.79 -9.24
CA ASN A 138 13.38 -0.33 -9.11
C ASN A 138 12.04 0.36 -8.95
N THR A 139 11.02 -0.10 -9.68
CA THR A 139 9.64 0.39 -9.52
C THR A 139 9.13 0.11 -8.10
N TYR A 140 9.38 -1.08 -7.53
CA TYR A 140 8.99 -1.39 -6.16
C TYR A 140 9.63 -0.44 -5.14
N LEU A 141 10.94 -0.21 -5.27
CA LEU A 141 11.65 0.73 -4.39
C LEU A 141 11.09 2.14 -4.50
N LEU A 142 10.83 2.61 -5.72
CA LEU A 142 10.27 3.95 -5.98
C LEU A 142 8.86 4.09 -5.38
N MET A 143 7.99 3.10 -5.60
CA MET A 143 6.62 3.13 -5.09
C MET A 143 6.57 3.12 -3.56
N THR A 144 7.44 2.34 -2.90
CA THR A 144 7.52 2.36 -1.43
C THR A 144 8.03 3.69 -0.88
N LYS A 145 8.96 4.35 -1.58
CA LYS A 145 9.39 5.71 -1.22
C LYS A 145 8.30 6.74 -1.45
N ALA A 146 7.54 6.64 -2.54
CA ALA A 146 6.39 7.51 -2.77
C ALA A 146 5.35 7.40 -1.65
N LEU A 147 5.10 6.17 -1.16
CA LEU A 147 4.25 5.92 0.00
C LEU A 147 4.80 6.57 1.28
N ASP A 148 6.10 6.38 1.56
CA ASP A 148 6.76 6.92 2.77
C ASP A 148 6.73 8.45 2.80
N TYR A 149 6.86 9.10 1.64
CA TYR A 149 6.94 10.55 1.52
C TYR A 149 5.58 11.23 1.39
N PHE A 150 4.52 10.47 1.17
CA PHE A 150 3.19 11.05 1.08
C PHE A 150 2.76 11.67 2.42
N ASP A 151 2.76 12.98 2.47
CA ASP A 151 2.23 13.80 3.57
C ASP A 151 1.76 15.14 2.98
N PRO A 152 0.51 15.21 2.49
CA PRO A 152 0.01 16.42 1.85
C PRO A 152 -0.12 17.60 2.81
N ALA A 153 -0.20 17.35 4.11
CA ALA A 153 -0.29 18.40 5.13
C ALA A 153 1.07 19.01 5.50
N ALA A 154 2.18 18.40 5.09
CA ALA A 154 3.53 18.90 5.45
C ALA A 154 3.75 20.35 4.98
N ALA A 155 3.29 20.72 3.80
CA ALA A 155 3.37 22.09 3.26
C ALA A 155 2.48 23.10 4.01
N HIS A 156 1.55 22.62 4.83
CA HIS A 156 0.58 23.42 5.58
C HIS A 156 0.78 23.28 7.11
N GLY A 157 2.01 23.02 7.54
CA GLY A 157 2.35 22.88 8.96
C GLY A 157 1.67 21.72 9.68
N GLY A 158 1.22 20.70 8.93
CA GLY A 158 0.50 19.54 9.45
C GLY A 158 -1.04 19.71 9.50
N ASP A 159 -1.56 20.85 9.04
CA ASP A 159 -3.00 21.10 8.97
C ASP A 159 -3.62 20.46 7.71
N LEU A 160 -4.27 19.33 7.94
CA LEU A 160 -4.90 18.57 6.86
C LEU A 160 -6.19 19.26 6.35
N ALA A 161 -6.93 19.98 7.20
CA ALA A 161 -8.11 20.72 6.78
C ALA A 161 -7.73 21.88 5.86
N LEU A 162 -6.68 22.61 6.21
CA LEU A 162 -6.13 23.67 5.36
C LEU A 162 -5.65 23.11 4.01
N THR A 163 -5.06 21.90 4.02
CA THR A 163 -4.61 21.22 2.79
C THR A 163 -5.75 20.99 1.79
N PHE A 164 -6.96 20.67 2.28
CA PHE A 164 -8.13 20.47 1.43
C PHE A 164 -8.97 21.74 1.19
N SER A 165 -8.57 22.89 1.70
CA SER A 165 -9.38 24.13 1.64
C SER A 165 -9.82 24.50 0.23
N GLU A 166 -8.96 24.34 -0.76
CA GLU A 166 -9.24 24.68 -2.16
C GLU A 166 -9.89 23.54 -2.96
N ALA A 167 -9.94 22.33 -2.44
CA ALA A 167 -10.51 21.18 -3.15
C ALA A 167 -12.00 21.41 -3.45
N GLN A 168 -12.44 21.12 -4.67
CA GLN A 168 -13.83 21.29 -5.14
C GLN A 168 -14.58 19.96 -5.29
N ALA A 169 -13.88 18.84 -5.17
CA ALA A 169 -14.46 17.52 -5.31
C ALA A 169 -15.45 17.18 -4.18
N SER A 170 -16.42 16.30 -4.49
CA SER A 170 -17.12 15.53 -3.48
C SER A 170 -16.32 14.26 -3.17
N PHE A 171 -16.21 13.91 -1.89
CA PHE A 171 -15.36 12.81 -1.42
C PHE A 171 -16.20 11.64 -0.95
N TYR A 172 -15.75 10.44 -1.32
CA TYR A 172 -16.27 9.19 -0.77
C TYR A 172 -15.09 8.37 -0.25
N LEU A 173 -15.04 8.18 1.06
CA LEU A 173 -13.96 7.47 1.75
C LEU A 173 -14.47 6.12 2.22
N ILE A 174 -13.70 5.08 1.98
CA ILE A 174 -14.02 3.71 2.38
C ILE A 174 -12.84 3.14 3.16
N SER A 175 -13.13 2.55 4.33
CA SER A 175 -12.16 1.76 5.09
C SER A 175 -12.75 0.39 5.44
N PHE A 176 -11.89 -0.51 5.89
CA PHE A 176 -12.28 -1.85 6.30
C PHE A 176 -11.96 -2.05 7.78
N THR A 177 -12.91 -2.54 8.55
CA THR A 177 -12.77 -2.74 10.01
C THR A 177 -11.58 -3.60 10.40
N THR A 178 -11.19 -4.54 9.53
CA THR A 178 -10.09 -5.47 9.74
C THR A 178 -8.75 -5.02 9.14
N ASP A 179 -8.72 -3.85 8.47
CA ASP A 179 -7.48 -3.31 7.92
C ASP A 179 -6.63 -2.70 9.03
N TRP A 180 -5.59 -3.41 9.40
CA TRP A 180 -4.64 -2.96 10.43
C TRP A 180 -3.47 -2.15 9.86
N ARG A 181 -3.25 -2.21 8.54
CA ARG A 181 -2.23 -1.43 7.84
C ARG A 181 -2.69 0.00 7.58
N PHE A 182 -3.89 0.16 7.01
CA PHE A 182 -4.57 1.43 6.81
C PHE A 182 -5.85 1.44 7.65
N SER A 183 -5.66 1.46 8.97
CA SER A 183 -6.78 1.32 9.90
C SER A 183 -7.87 2.36 9.67
N PRO A 184 -9.13 2.05 10.02
CA PRO A 184 -10.25 3.00 9.92
C PRO A 184 -9.95 4.35 10.55
N ALA A 185 -9.19 4.39 11.64
CA ALA A 185 -8.78 5.63 12.29
C ALA A 185 -8.05 6.58 11.33
N ARG A 186 -7.23 6.06 10.40
CA ARG A 186 -6.53 6.87 9.41
C ARG A 186 -7.46 7.45 8.35
N SER A 187 -8.44 6.67 7.91
CA SER A 187 -9.45 7.17 6.97
C SER A 187 -10.39 8.18 7.63
N ARG A 188 -10.73 7.99 8.91
CA ARG A 188 -11.51 8.97 9.69
C ARG A 188 -10.76 10.30 9.85
N GLU A 189 -9.43 10.27 10.02
CA GLU A 189 -8.59 11.48 10.07
C GLU A 189 -8.78 12.34 8.80
N ILE A 190 -8.83 11.70 7.63
CA ILE A 190 -9.12 12.39 6.36
C ILE A 190 -10.57 12.90 6.34
N ALA A 191 -11.55 12.09 6.78
CA ALA A 191 -12.95 12.48 6.79
C ALA A 191 -13.20 13.70 7.67
N VAL A 192 -12.65 13.73 8.87
CA VAL A 192 -12.75 14.86 9.81
C VAL A 192 -12.12 16.12 9.18
N ALA A 193 -10.92 16.01 8.62
CA ALA A 193 -10.26 17.15 7.98
C ALA A 193 -11.09 17.73 6.82
N LEU A 194 -11.72 16.86 6.02
CA LEU A 194 -12.62 17.30 4.95
C LEU A 194 -13.89 17.99 5.48
N MET A 195 -14.47 17.49 6.58
CA MET A 195 -15.60 18.15 7.26
C MET A 195 -15.19 19.52 7.78
N ASP A 196 -14.04 19.62 8.45
CA ASP A 196 -13.51 20.88 8.97
C ASP A 196 -13.25 21.90 7.84
N ALA A 197 -12.77 21.41 6.70
CA ALA A 197 -12.63 22.19 5.48
C ALA A 197 -13.98 22.49 4.76
N LYS A 198 -15.11 22.07 5.33
CA LYS A 198 -16.47 22.25 4.78
C LYS A 198 -16.66 21.62 3.41
N LYS A 199 -16.02 20.48 3.17
CA LYS A 199 -16.18 19.72 1.93
C LYS A 199 -17.31 18.71 2.01
N ASN A 200 -17.88 18.38 0.85
CA ASN A 200 -18.88 17.32 0.77
C ASN A 200 -18.18 15.97 0.89
N VAL A 201 -18.40 15.26 1.99
CA VAL A 201 -17.74 13.98 2.28
C VAL A 201 -18.75 12.96 2.80
N SER A 202 -18.63 11.74 2.28
CA SER A 202 -19.27 10.53 2.80
C SER A 202 -18.20 9.55 3.23
N TYR A 203 -18.38 8.91 4.37
CA TYR A 203 -17.46 7.91 4.90
C TYR A 203 -18.20 6.62 5.22
N LEU A 204 -17.65 5.51 4.76
CA LEU A 204 -18.12 4.14 5.01
C LEU A 204 -16.99 3.31 5.65
N GLU A 205 -17.35 2.58 6.69
CA GLU A 205 -16.51 1.59 7.37
C GLU A 205 -17.17 0.23 7.39
#